data_249113060447c1a49e0d6af7418a81a3
#
_entry.id   249113060447c1a49e0d6af7418a81a3
#
_cell.length_a   1.000
_cell.length_b   1.000
_cell.length_c   1.000
_cell.angle_alpha   90.00
_cell.angle_beta   90.00
_cell.angle_gamma   90.00
#
_symmetry.space_group_name_H-M   'P 1'
#
loop_
_entity.id
_entity.type
_entity.pdbx_description
1 polymer ?
#
loop_
_entity_poly.entity_id
_entity_poly.type
_entity_poly.pdbx_seq_one_letter_code
_entity_poly.pdbx_strand_id
1 'polypeptide(L)'
;MELKRMSICLALFVLACISHCSEARHSLVRRGADEVNYDELQNDEGADDEAQNDAEGNDEEDTAVVAKIVTQSALYNVTIGRTVRLECLVSPATASVVVQWTRNNTKYFIGTQKDYEQDLASYSVGDRFSIAANSTDLLIREVRPSDSGIYTCGILQFKPVHIQHHLVVVESPRILMFTATNNGQLVEGSDLVLTCKVSGSPPPKIVWSRGEGNVNKRLQENDATYLGNTLTIKNVRRSHSGSYYCYAFNGVGTNQSEVHVVVRGKPRVHVERTVVNSAIGVEAILECAVHDDAASYIRWYKDGQRIEDSSRAYSISSDGQRSNLSVIPRHDDDFGTFTCEAENEQGSHNRSIDLVQSPVLEDLQVDGPKISLTIHSHQPVEVIELQLKELDGDAEWKTLNVPVPQSRNTHEYQVDYSLEDHLSNGGKYEVTVKVKNDKSWSAHTNPAVIEYELRPQPIQHASVLPGGSAHSLESTPIFLATALMYLLVRM
;
A
#
# COMPACT_ATOMS: atom_id res chain seq x y z
N MET A 1 1.36 -1.53 -25.11
CA MET A 1 2.56 -0.73 -25.45
C MET A 1 3.01 0.17 -24.29
N GLU A 2 2.18 0.47 -23.31
CA GLU A 2 2.52 1.31 -22.14
C GLU A 2 3.27 0.57 -21.01
N LEU A 3 3.07 -0.71 -20.82
CA LEU A 3 3.78 -1.48 -19.77
C LEU A 3 5.29 -1.66 -20.01
N LYS A 4 5.77 -1.56 -21.27
CA LYS A 4 7.21 -1.64 -21.57
C LYS A 4 7.94 -0.31 -21.35
N ARG A 5 7.25 0.82 -21.38
CA ARG A 5 7.85 2.14 -21.12
C ARG A 5 8.06 2.43 -19.65
N MET A 6 7.22 1.89 -18.76
CA MET A 6 7.39 2.03 -17.30
C MET A 6 8.58 1.22 -16.76
N SER A 7 8.91 0.05 -17.36
CA SER A 7 10.05 -0.77 -16.92
C SER A 7 11.42 -0.14 -17.25
N ILE A 8 11.50 0.62 -18.33
CA ILE A 8 12.76 1.27 -18.75
C ILE A 8 13.02 2.53 -17.92
N CYS A 9 11.98 3.29 -17.54
CA CYS A 9 12.15 4.44 -16.65
C CYS A 9 12.56 4.04 -15.23
N LEU A 10 12.09 2.90 -14.72
CA LEU A 10 12.47 2.41 -13.39
C LEU A 10 13.95 1.93 -13.36
N ALA A 11 14.41 1.30 -14.44
CA ALA A 11 15.82 0.86 -14.55
C ALA A 11 16.80 2.03 -14.66
N LEU A 12 16.43 3.11 -15.33
CA LEU A 12 17.26 4.32 -15.45
C LEU A 12 17.30 5.13 -14.14
N PHE A 13 16.23 5.10 -13.33
CA PHE A 13 16.21 5.76 -12.02
C PHE A 13 17.08 5.03 -10.98
N VAL A 14 17.15 3.70 -11.04
CA VAL A 14 18.03 2.90 -10.15
C VAL A 14 19.49 3.09 -10.49
N LEU A 15 19.85 3.20 -11.78
CA LEU A 15 21.22 3.47 -12.23
C LEU A 15 21.69 4.91 -11.90
N ALA A 16 20.80 5.90 -11.94
CA ALA A 16 21.10 7.27 -11.54
C ALA A 16 21.32 7.41 -10.02
N CYS A 17 20.57 6.66 -9.19
CA CYS A 17 20.79 6.64 -7.75
C CYS A 17 22.10 5.95 -7.34
N ILE A 18 22.58 4.96 -8.09
CA ILE A 18 23.85 4.27 -7.80
C ILE A 18 25.05 5.17 -8.15
N SER A 19 24.99 5.98 -9.22
CA SER A 19 26.05 6.91 -9.58
C SER A 19 26.17 8.09 -8.61
N HIS A 20 25.05 8.62 -8.09
CA HIS A 20 25.07 9.71 -7.10
C HIS A 20 25.49 9.25 -5.69
N CYS A 21 25.30 7.96 -5.36
CA CYS A 21 25.78 7.40 -4.09
C CYS A 21 27.30 7.17 -4.06
N SER A 22 27.94 7.01 -5.23
CA SER A 22 29.40 6.84 -5.33
C SER A 22 30.14 8.17 -5.22
N GLU A 23 29.58 9.27 -5.73
CA GLU A 23 30.19 10.61 -5.60
C GLU A 23 30.04 11.20 -4.20
N ALA A 24 28.96 10.88 -3.48
CA ALA A 24 28.79 11.32 -2.08
C ALA A 24 29.77 10.62 -1.10
N ARG A 25 30.32 9.45 -1.44
CA ARG A 25 31.34 8.79 -0.61
C ARG A 25 32.75 9.39 -0.77
N HIS A 26 33.07 10.04 -1.87
CA HIS A 26 34.38 10.66 -2.10
C HIS A 26 34.46 12.10 -1.54
N SER A 27 33.36 12.78 -1.27
CA SER A 27 33.36 14.14 -0.73
C SER A 27 33.38 14.23 0.81
N LEU A 28 33.08 13.12 1.52
CA LEU A 28 33.08 13.09 2.99
C LEU A 28 34.41 12.69 3.64
N VAL A 29 35.42 12.33 2.85
CA VAL A 29 36.76 11.98 3.34
C VAL A 29 37.75 13.18 3.28
N ARG A 30 37.34 14.35 2.75
CA ARG A 30 38.21 15.53 2.58
C ARG A 30 37.85 16.77 3.42
N ARG A 31 37.10 16.63 4.49
CA ARG A 31 36.90 17.76 5.43
C ARG A 31 37.10 17.27 6.87
N GLY A 32 38.32 17.38 7.34
CA GLY A 32 38.72 17.05 8.70
C GLY A 32 40.21 17.06 8.92
N ALA A 33 40.91 18.04 8.35
CA ALA A 33 42.27 18.36 8.69
C ALA A 33 42.38 19.89 8.68
N ASP A 34 41.94 20.51 9.74
CA ASP A 34 42.34 21.89 10.03
C ASP A 34 43.64 21.82 10.82
N GLU A 35 44.71 22.21 10.15
CA GLU A 35 46.02 22.52 10.69
C GLU A 35 45.91 23.63 11.74
N VAL A 36 46.33 23.37 12.95
CA VAL A 36 46.67 24.41 13.88
C VAL A 36 48.14 24.70 13.74
N ASN A 37 48.41 25.82 13.11
CA ASN A 37 49.70 26.40 12.92
C ASN A 37 50.20 26.98 14.27
N TYR A 38 51.36 26.53 14.75
CA TYR A 38 52.11 27.18 15.78
C TYR A 38 53.45 27.63 15.17
N ASP A 39 53.42 28.81 14.58
CA ASP A 39 54.62 29.61 14.36
C ASP A 39 54.74 30.67 15.45
N GLU A 40 56.01 30.93 15.75
CA GLU A 40 56.60 32.06 16.43
C GLU A 40 56.71 32.01 17.98
N LEU A 41 57.93 31.72 18.37
CA LEU A 41 58.70 32.69 19.18
C LEU A 41 60.20 32.44 18.96
N GLN A 42 60.81 33.39 18.27
CA GLN A 42 62.25 33.55 18.03
C GLN A 42 62.97 34.15 19.28
N ASN A 43 64.22 33.80 19.30
CA ASN A 43 65.39 34.57 19.77
C ASN A 43 65.70 34.59 21.28
N ASP A 44 66.86 34.11 21.68
CA ASP A 44 68.00 35.05 21.89
C ASP A 44 69.34 34.30 21.89
N GLU A 45 70.32 35.01 21.38
CA GLU A 45 71.72 34.65 21.18
C GLU A 45 72.51 34.72 22.50
N GLY A 46 73.56 33.94 22.60
CA GLY A 46 74.60 34.11 23.63
C GLY A 46 75.77 33.19 23.40
N ALA A 47 76.84 33.76 22.89
CA ALA A 47 78.10 33.20 22.45
C ALA A 47 79.07 32.74 23.55
N ASP A 48 80.04 31.96 23.13
CA ASP A 48 81.41 31.81 23.65
C ASP A 48 81.70 30.88 24.84
N ASP A 49 82.44 29.82 24.75
CA ASP A 49 83.85 29.74 24.77
C ASP A 49 84.39 28.30 24.67
N GLU A 50 85.54 28.16 24.00
CA GLU A 50 86.37 26.98 23.80
C GLU A 50 86.96 26.41 25.10
N ALA A 51 86.98 25.10 25.22
CA ALA A 51 88.05 24.41 25.91
C ALA A 51 88.14 22.95 25.42
N GLN A 52 89.19 22.67 24.67
CA GLN A 52 89.71 21.35 24.37
C GLN A 52 90.11 20.63 25.68
N ASN A 53 89.77 19.36 25.77
CA ASN A 53 90.64 18.40 26.44
C ASN A 53 90.31 16.96 25.94
N ASP A 54 91.32 16.39 25.34
CA ASP A 54 91.37 15.00 24.93
C ASP A 54 91.34 14.06 26.17
N ALA A 55 90.43 13.08 26.13
CA ALA A 55 90.53 11.87 26.90
C ALA A 55 89.90 10.75 26.12
N GLU A 56 90.72 9.90 25.50
CA GLU A 56 90.37 8.62 25.00
C GLU A 56 89.79 7.78 26.13
N GLY A 57 88.43 7.64 26.16
CA GLY A 57 87.70 6.68 26.97
C GLY A 57 86.96 5.78 26.00
N ASN A 58 87.32 4.49 25.96
CA ASN A 58 86.48 3.47 25.34
C ASN A 58 85.18 3.39 26.09
N ASP A 59 84.24 4.20 25.69
CA ASP A 59 82.82 4.00 26.04
C ASP A 59 82.22 2.98 25.05
N GLU A 60 82.07 1.72 25.50
CA GLU A 60 81.11 0.84 24.93
C GLU A 60 79.75 1.59 25.04
N GLU A 61 79.32 2.21 23.95
CA GLU A 61 77.99 2.75 23.79
C GLU A 61 76.98 1.60 23.96
N ASP A 62 76.57 1.38 25.18
CA ASP A 62 75.40 0.53 25.50
C ASP A 62 74.20 1.23 24.85
N THR A 63 74.01 1.01 23.53
CA THR A 63 72.86 1.51 22.80
C THR A 63 71.63 0.81 23.39
N ALA A 64 71.10 1.37 24.47
CA ALA A 64 69.85 0.96 25.06
C ALA A 64 68.81 0.90 23.97
N VAL A 65 68.44 -0.29 23.52
CA VAL A 65 67.44 -0.51 22.47
C VAL A 65 66.14 0.07 22.97
N VAL A 66 65.75 1.23 22.40
CA VAL A 66 64.51 1.93 22.69
C VAL A 66 63.35 1.12 22.08
N ALA A 67 62.50 0.55 22.91
CA ALA A 67 61.33 -0.17 22.45
C ALA A 67 60.30 0.78 21.84
N LYS A 68 59.65 0.32 20.76
CA LYS A 68 58.59 1.09 20.05
C LYS A 68 57.33 0.25 19.97
N ILE A 69 56.17 0.90 19.98
CA ILE A 69 54.91 0.26 19.63
C ILE A 69 54.75 0.28 18.12
N VAL A 70 54.58 -0.89 17.51
CA VAL A 70 54.45 -1.05 16.05
C VAL A 70 53.00 -0.96 15.63
N THR A 71 52.09 -1.39 16.50
CA THR A 71 50.63 -1.29 16.30
C THR A 71 50.18 0.16 16.23
N GLN A 72 49.23 0.46 15.32
CA GLN A 72 48.59 1.76 15.21
C GLN A 72 47.30 1.85 16.02
N SER A 73 46.92 3.06 16.40
CA SER A 73 45.62 3.33 17.02
C SER A 73 44.46 2.86 16.12
N ALA A 74 43.47 2.19 16.68
CA ALA A 74 42.39 1.60 15.92
C ALA A 74 41.03 1.78 16.64
N LEU A 75 39.95 1.76 15.83
CA LEU A 75 38.57 1.70 16.28
C LEU A 75 38.05 0.26 16.17
N TYR A 76 37.63 -0.29 17.27
CA TYR A 76 37.06 -1.63 17.36
C TYR A 76 35.54 -1.54 17.59
N ASN A 77 34.74 -1.92 16.57
CA ASN A 77 33.30 -2.09 16.71
C ASN A 77 32.99 -3.56 16.98
N VAL A 78 32.57 -3.88 18.19
CA VAL A 78 32.39 -5.28 18.63
C VAL A 78 30.99 -5.49 19.15
N THR A 79 30.33 -6.53 18.66
CA THR A 79 28.98 -6.90 19.12
C THR A 79 29.02 -7.40 20.54
N ILE A 80 28.05 -7.00 21.35
CA ILE A 80 27.85 -7.47 22.74
C ILE A 80 27.99 -8.99 22.86
N GLY A 81 28.65 -9.45 23.92
CA GLY A 81 28.88 -10.89 24.20
C GLY A 81 30.02 -11.51 23.38
N ARG A 82 30.61 -10.82 22.41
CA ARG A 82 31.79 -11.32 21.67
C ARG A 82 33.07 -11.09 22.47
N THR A 83 34.16 -11.69 22.00
CA THR A 83 35.52 -11.45 22.51
C THR A 83 36.23 -10.47 21.57
N VAL A 84 36.96 -9.50 22.10
CA VAL A 84 37.82 -8.59 21.37
C VAL A 84 39.25 -8.70 21.84
N ARG A 85 40.17 -8.62 20.87
CA ARG A 85 41.62 -8.51 21.09
C ARG A 85 42.08 -7.13 20.66
N LEU A 86 42.59 -6.33 21.60
CA LEU A 86 43.17 -5.03 21.33
C LEU A 86 44.66 -5.22 21.18
N GLU A 87 45.19 -4.97 20.01
CA GLU A 87 46.58 -5.29 19.66
C GLU A 87 47.55 -4.26 20.21
N CYS A 88 48.66 -4.70 20.78
CA CYS A 88 49.78 -3.88 21.21
C CYS A 88 51.12 -4.58 20.94
N LEU A 89 51.57 -4.54 19.69
CA LEU A 89 52.81 -5.15 19.28
C LEU A 89 53.99 -4.23 19.57
N VAL A 90 54.95 -4.74 20.33
CA VAL A 90 56.16 -4.01 20.75
C VAL A 90 57.36 -4.59 20.03
N SER A 91 58.28 -3.71 19.58
CA SER A 91 59.54 -4.13 18.93
C SER A 91 60.74 -3.30 19.46
N PRO A 92 61.84 -3.95 19.78
CA PRO A 92 62.01 -5.39 19.91
C PRO A 92 61.24 -5.93 21.11
N ALA A 93 60.73 -7.17 21.00
CA ALA A 93 60.03 -7.86 22.07
C ALA A 93 61.09 -8.47 23.03
N THR A 94 61.66 -7.66 23.89
CA THR A 94 62.66 -8.12 24.89
C THR A 94 61.96 -8.33 26.24
N ALA A 95 62.45 -9.30 27.03
CA ALA A 95 61.88 -9.68 28.32
C ALA A 95 61.91 -8.54 29.37
N SER A 96 62.58 -7.42 29.08
CA SER A 96 62.72 -6.27 29.97
C SER A 96 61.72 -5.14 29.68
N VAL A 97 60.97 -5.19 28.53
CA VAL A 97 60.00 -4.16 28.19
C VAL A 97 58.74 -4.30 29.00
N VAL A 98 58.45 -3.27 29.79
CA VAL A 98 57.23 -3.20 30.61
C VAL A 98 56.11 -2.53 29.83
N VAL A 99 55.04 -3.25 29.56
CA VAL A 99 53.80 -2.74 28.90
C VAL A 99 52.72 -2.48 29.93
N GLN A 100 52.00 -1.42 29.75
CA GLN A 100 50.89 -1.06 30.61
C GLN A 100 49.61 -0.84 29.79
N TRP A 101 48.54 -1.47 30.20
CA TRP A 101 47.20 -1.14 29.70
C TRP A 101 46.41 -0.30 30.70
N THR A 102 45.81 0.79 30.21
CA THR A 102 44.94 1.65 31.02
C THR A 102 43.63 1.87 30.26
N ARG A 103 42.57 2.14 31.01
CA ARG A 103 41.28 2.61 30.49
C ARG A 103 40.81 3.80 31.32
N ASN A 104 40.52 4.94 30.65
CA ASN A 104 40.13 6.18 31.31
C ASN A 104 41.07 6.52 32.49
N ASN A 105 42.39 6.38 32.30
CA ASN A 105 43.45 6.56 33.30
C ASN A 105 43.45 5.57 34.48
N THR A 106 42.60 4.56 34.47
CA THR A 106 42.65 3.43 35.44
C THR A 106 43.54 2.36 34.89
N LYS A 107 44.49 1.88 35.68
CA LYS A 107 45.38 0.77 35.30
C LYS A 107 44.63 -0.53 35.29
N TYR A 108 44.77 -1.32 34.20
CA TYR A 108 44.21 -2.63 34.04
C TYR A 108 45.28 -3.74 34.17
N PHE A 109 46.38 -3.59 33.46
CA PHE A 109 47.51 -4.51 33.49
C PHE A 109 48.82 -3.72 33.43
N ILE A 110 49.84 -4.20 34.08
CA ILE A 110 51.24 -3.72 34.04
C ILE A 110 52.18 -4.92 34.23
N GLY A 111 53.13 -5.09 33.34
CA GLY A 111 54.13 -6.15 33.45
C GLY A 111 54.92 -6.32 32.18
N THR A 112 55.94 -7.15 32.22
CA THR A 112 56.67 -7.63 31.05
C THR A 112 55.91 -8.74 30.36
N GLN A 113 56.28 -9.09 29.13
CA GLN A 113 55.69 -10.25 28.43
C GLN A 113 55.81 -11.53 29.27
N LYS A 114 56.92 -11.71 29.99
CA LYS A 114 57.16 -12.85 30.88
C LYS A 114 56.22 -12.85 32.09
N ASP A 115 55.93 -11.67 32.64
CA ASP A 115 54.97 -11.54 33.76
C ASP A 115 53.57 -11.89 33.30
N TYR A 116 53.15 -11.54 32.08
CA TYR A 116 51.90 -11.93 31.48
C TYR A 116 51.79 -13.45 31.23
N GLU A 117 52.90 -14.08 30.76
CA GLU A 117 52.96 -15.52 30.51
C GLU A 117 52.87 -16.35 31.80
N GLN A 118 53.31 -15.79 32.95
CA GLN A 118 53.32 -16.45 34.24
C GLN A 118 52.14 -16.05 35.13
N ASP A 119 51.16 -15.34 34.62
CA ASP A 119 50.00 -14.78 35.38
C ASP A 119 50.40 -13.90 36.59
N LEU A 120 51.63 -13.35 36.55
CA LEU A 120 52.19 -12.48 37.60
C LEU A 120 51.83 -11.01 37.41
N ALA A 121 51.11 -10.66 36.35
CA ALA A 121 50.69 -9.28 36.07
C ALA A 121 49.73 -8.80 37.16
N SER A 122 50.21 -7.87 37.96
CA SER A 122 49.46 -7.21 39.02
C SER A 122 48.44 -6.23 38.44
N TYR A 123 47.18 -6.41 38.67
CA TYR A 123 45.93 -5.75 38.37
C TYR A 123 45.03 -6.53 37.34
N SER A 124 44.45 -7.64 37.81
CA SER A 124 43.35 -8.27 37.10
C SER A 124 42.04 -7.51 37.40
N VAL A 125 41.42 -6.93 36.37
CA VAL A 125 40.10 -6.29 36.49
C VAL A 125 39.00 -7.28 36.12
N GLY A 126 38.94 -8.39 36.90
CA GLY A 126 37.96 -9.45 36.75
C GLY A 126 38.27 -10.48 35.65
N ASP A 127 37.64 -11.63 35.70
CA ASP A 127 37.92 -12.83 34.87
C ASP A 127 37.72 -12.66 33.37
N ARG A 128 37.06 -11.56 32.93
CA ARG A 128 36.81 -11.26 31.51
C ARG A 128 37.98 -10.57 30.79
N PHE A 129 38.90 -9.98 31.55
CA PHE A 129 40.08 -9.30 31.04
C PHE A 129 41.32 -10.14 31.24
N SER A 130 42.09 -10.31 30.17
CA SER A 130 43.36 -11.07 30.25
C SER A 130 44.30 -10.54 29.14
N ILE A 131 45.60 -10.85 29.29
CA ILE A 131 46.55 -10.70 28.20
C ILE A 131 46.50 -11.94 27.30
N ALA A 132 46.58 -11.76 26.01
CA ALA A 132 46.60 -12.87 25.07
C ALA A 132 47.92 -13.65 25.20
N ALA A 133 47.83 -14.99 25.09
CA ALA A 133 49.01 -15.87 25.23
C ALA A 133 50.14 -15.43 24.24
N ASN A 134 51.38 -15.42 24.75
CA ASN A 134 52.59 -15.02 24.00
C ASN A 134 52.51 -13.64 23.33
N SER A 135 51.80 -12.71 23.96
CA SER A 135 51.55 -11.38 23.43
C SER A 135 51.44 -10.33 24.54
N THR A 136 51.41 -9.08 24.16
CA THR A 136 51.08 -7.94 25.03
C THR A 136 49.69 -7.37 24.75
N ASP A 137 48.90 -8.07 23.93
CA ASP A 137 47.57 -7.65 23.53
C ASP A 137 46.55 -7.89 24.66
N LEU A 138 45.61 -6.92 24.79
CA LEU A 138 44.52 -7.03 25.76
C LEU A 138 43.36 -7.82 25.16
N LEU A 139 42.94 -8.89 25.83
CA LEU A 139 41.81 -9.73 25.50
C LEU A 139 40.64 -9.41 26.45
N ILE A 140 39.49 -9.02 25.86
CA ILE A 140 38.26 -8.80 26.61
C ILE A 140 37.22 -9.78 26.13
N ARG A 141 36.79 -10.70 27.04
CA ARG A 141 35.77 -11.71 26.75
C ARG A 141 34.38 -11.19 27.13
N GLU A 142 33.36 -11.67 26.39
CA GLU A 142 31.96 -11.33 26.68
C GLU A 142 31.77 -9.81 26.85
N VAL A 143 32.18 -9.03 25.84
CA VAL A 143 32.13 -7.56 25.91
C VAL A 143 30.72 -7.07 26.27
N ARG A 144 30.65 -6.09 27.13
CA ARG A 144 29.41 -5.45 27.63
C ARG A 144 29.37 -3.99 27.20
N PRO A 145 28.21 -3.35 27.12
CA PRO A 145 28.11 -1.93 26.79
C PRO A 145 29.00 -1.03 27.67
N SER A 146 29.16 -1.43 28.94
CA SER A 146 30.03 -0.75 29.92
C SER A 146 31.53 -0.83 29.58
N ASP A 147 31.93 -1.75 28.69
CA ASP A 147 33.35 -1.88 28.27
C ASP A 147 33.73 -0.88 27.18
N SER A 148 32.79 -0.19 26.56
CA SER A 148 33.06 0.89 25.59
C SER A 148 33.94 1.97 26.22
N GLY A 149 34.95 2.43 25.48
CA GLY A 149 35.84 3.48 25.97
C GLY A 149 37.20 3.47 25.27
N ILE A 150 38.11 4.29 25.79
CA ILE A 150 39.47 4.42 25.27
C ILE A 150 40.38 3.54 26.10
N TYR A 151 41.05 2.61 25.44
CA TYR A 151 42.09 1.75 26.02
C TYR A 151 43.44 2.20 25.50
N THR A 152 44.35 2.48 26.44
CA THR A 152 45.70 2.96 26.12
C THR A 152 46.71 1.87 26.44
N CYS A 153 47.47 1.44 25.45
CA CYS A 153 48.64 0.63 25.61
C CYS A 153 49.89 1.55 25.61
N GLY A 154 50.70 1.44 26.63
CA GLY A 154 51.93 2.22 26.78
C GLY A 154 53.14 1.37 27.21
N ILE A 155 54.34 1.76 26.74
CA ILE A 155 55.61 1.25 27.21
C ILE A 155 56.17 2.14 28.30
N LEU A 156 56.48 1.56 29.46
CA LEU A 156 57.10 2.25 30.56
C LEU A 156 58.64 2.29 30.36
N GLN A 157 59.13 3.39 29.84
CA GLN A 157 60.55 3.65 29.60
C GLN A 157 60.85 5.14 29.88
N PHE A 158 62.10 5.55 29.79
CA PHE A 158 62.52 6.91 30.09
C PHE A 158 61.73 7.98 29.27
N LYS A 159 61.42 7.68 27.99
CA LYS A 159 60.50 8.43 27.18
C LYS A 159 59.26 7.58 26.93
N PRO A 160 58.14 7.71 27.66
CA PRO A 160 56.98 6.88 27.49
C PRO A 160 56.40 7.00 26.08
N VAL A 161 56.03 5.85 25.48
CA VAL A 161 55.32 5.75 24.20
C VAL A 161 54.00 5.07 24.45
N HIS A 162 52.92 5.57 23.87
CA HIS A 162 51.60 4.97 23.98
C HIS A 162 50.77 5.10 22.71
N ILE A 163 49.83 4.20 22.54
CA ILE A 163 48.78 4.22 21.53
C ILE A 163 47.42 4.11 22.21
N GLN A 164 46.38 4.56 21.50
CA GLN A 164 45.03 4.52 21.99
C GLN A 164 44.12 3.72 21.04
N HIS A 165 43.36 2.77 21.57
CA HIS A 165 42.31 2.08 20.88
C HIS A 165 40.93 2.52 21.40
N HIS A 166 40.01 2.76 20.48
CA HIS A 166 38.63 3.06 20.82
C HIS A 166 37.81 1.78 20.69
N LEU A 167 37.29 1.25 21.80
CA LEU A 167 36.35 0.15 21.80
C LEU A 167 34.93 0.69 21.86
N VAL A 168 34.12 0.34 20.87
CA VAL A 168 32.68 0.62 20.82
C VAL A 168 31.95 -0.69 20.81
N VAL A 169 31.20 -0.97 21.88
CA VAL A 169 30.36 -2.14 21.97
C VAL A 169 29.03 -1.84 21.36
N VAL A 170 28.71 -2.60 20.30
CA VAL A 170 27.50 -2.40 19.51
C VAL A 170 26.50 -3.52 19.76
N GLU A 171 25.22 -3.20 19.67
CA GLU A 171 24.10 -4.13 19.83
C GLU A 171 23.09 -3.90 18.74
N SER A 172 22.66 -5.00 18.07
CA SER A 172 21.55 -4.96 17.14
C SER A 172 20.26 -4.55 17.83
N PRO A 173 19.33 -3.89 17.13
CA PRO A 173 18.05 -3.51 17.70
C PRO A 173 17.28 -4.71 18.24
N ARG A 174 16.67 -4.54 19.40
CA ARG A 174 15.70 -5.49 19.99
C ARG A 174 14.43 -4.74 20.34
N ILE A 175 13.28 -5.21 19.87
CA ILE A 175 11.99 -4.70 20.28
C ILE A 175 11.63 -5.37 21.59
N LEU A 176 11.54 -4.56 22.65
CA LEU A 176 11.24 -5.01 24.01
C LEU A 176 9.72 -5.13 24.22
N MET A 177 8.96 -4.22 23.59
CA MET A 177 7.51 -4.18 23.71
C MET A 177 6.93 -3.43 22.49
N PHE A 178 5.88 -3.99 21.93
CA PHE A 178 5.06 -3.31 20.92
C PHE A 178 3.58 -3.48 21.30
N THR A 179 2.90 -2.36 21.58
CA THR A 179 1.51 -2.35 22.08
C THR A 179 0.65 -1.37 21.31
N ALA A 180 -0.64 -1.65 21.28
CA ALA A 180 -1.70 -0.79 20.76
C ALA A 180 -2.74 -0.50 21.83
N THR A 181 -3.42 0.63 21.74
CA THR A 181 -4.61 0.95 22.54
C THR A 181 -5.59 -0.22 22.50
N ASN A 182 -6.09 -0.65 23.67
CA ASN A 182 -7.04 -1.75 23.82
C ASN A 182 -6.65 -3.02 23.04
N ASN A 183 -5.35 -3.35 23.03
CA ASN A 183 -4.82 -4.48 22.27
C ASN A 183 -5.22 -4.49 20.79
N GLY A 184 -5.40 -3.30 20.20
CA GLY A 184 -5.79 -3.13 18.80
C GLY A 184 -7.30 -3.25 18.53
N GLN A 185 -8.14 -3.43 19.53
CA GLN A 185 -9.60 -3.46 19.38
C GLN A 185 -10.17 -2.05 19.64
N LEU A 186 -10.61 -1.39 18.61
CA LEU A 186 -11.04 0.02 18.67
C LEU A 186 -12.44 0.20 18.13
N VAL A 187 -13.08 1.28 18.58
CA VAL A 187 -14.34 1.77 18.03
C VAL A 187 -14.08 2.98 17.15
N GLU A 188 -14.79 3.10 16.04
CA GLU A 188 -14.69 4.24 15.13
C GLU A 188 -14.89 5.57 15.89
N GLY A 189 -14.00 6.54 15.65
CA GLY A 189 -13.97 7.81 16.37
C GLY A 189 -13.04 7.85 17.59
N SER A 190 -12.56 6.70 18.10
CA SER A 190 -11.56 6.67 19.17
C SER A 190 -10.15 6.98 18.66
N ASP A 191 -9.17 7.07 19.56
CA ASP A 191 -7.77 7.31 19.22
C ASP A 191 -6.95 6.01 19.31
N LEU A 192 -6.14 5.73 18.28
CA LEU A 192 -5.15 4.66 18.27
C LEU A 192 -3.80 5.23 18.70
N VAL A 193 -3.23 4.64 19.75
CA VAL A 193 -1.87 4.90 20.17
C VAL A 193 -1.07 3.59 20.09
N LEU A 194 -0.01 3.59 19.29
CA LEU A 194 0.97 2.50 19.18
C LEU A 194 2.24 2.91 19.91
N THR A 195 2.77 2.04 20.75
CA THR A 195 4.02 2.28 21.46
C THR A 195 5.00 1.14 21.20
N CYS A 196 6.20 1.50 20.70
CA CYS A 196 7.28 0.55 20.39
C CYS A 196 8.51 0.88 21.22
N LYS A 197 8.81 0.06 22.25
CA LYS A 197 10.01 0.20 23.04
C LYS A 197 11.13 -0.64 22.46
N VAL A 198 12.27 -0.04 22.24
CA VAL A 198 13.43 -0.67 21.60
C VAL A 198 14.69 -0.48 22.43
N SER A 199 15.61 -1.43 22.34
CA SER A 199 16.99 -1.33 22.83
C SER A 199 17.96 -1.59 21.68
N GLY A 200 19.21 -1.16 21.85
CA GLY A 200 20.30 -1.35 20.90
C GLY A 200 21.36 -0.28 21.04
N SER A 201 22.55 -0.54 20.54
CA SER A 201 23.68 0.41 20.56
C SER A 201 24.39 0.41 19.18
N PRO A 202 24.47 1.57 18.49
CA PRO A 202 23.88 2.88 18.80
C PRO A 202 22.35 2.83 18.96
N PRO A 203 21.74 3.85 19.61
CA PRO A 203 20.29 3.90 19.81
C PRO A 203 19.55 3.70 18.48
N PRO A 204 18.60 2.73 18.41
CA PRO A 204 17.88 2.46 17.17
C PRO A 204 16.96 3.60 16.75
N LYS A 205 16.85 3.80 15.43
CA LYS A 205 15.79 4.63 14.84
C LYS A 205 14.58 3.74 14.57
N ILE A 206 13.38 4.31 14.76
CA ILE A 206 12.11 3.63 14.54
C ILE A 206 11.46 4.18 13.27
N VAL A 207 10.96 3.26 12.43
CA VAL A 207 10.12 3.55 11.27
C VAL A 207 8.83 2.76 11.41
N TRP A 208 7.72 3.43 11.14
CA TRP A 208 6.39 2.87 11.18
C TRP A 208 5.91 2.54 9.77
N SER A 209 5.24 1.41 9.62
CA SER A 209 4.53 1.07 8.39
C SER A 209 3.20 0.40 8.70
N ARG A 210 2.30 0.44 7.71
CA ARG A 210 1.02 -0.23 7.75
C ARG A 210 0.90 -1.12 6.51
N GLY A 211 0.42 -2.34 6.70
CA GLY A 211 0.18 -3.29 5.63
C GLY A 211 -1.31 -3.50 5.40
N GLU A 212 -1.72 -3.50 4.13
CA GLU A 212 -2.98 -4.06 3.67
C GLU A 212 -2.62 -5.22 2.73
N GLY A 213 -2.91 -6.45 3.14
CA GLY A 213 -2.47 -7.64 2.41
C GLY A 213 -0.94 -7.77 2.44
N ASN A 214 -0.33 -7.98 1.26
CA ASN A 214 1.12 -8.17 1.13
C ASN A 214 1.90 -6.85 0.88
N VAL A 215 1.28 -5.69 1.02
CA VAL A 215 1.90 -4.39 0.71
C VAL A 215 2.04 -3.55 1.97
N ASN A 216 3.27 -3.45 2.48
CA ASN A 216 3.60 -2.55 3.57
C ASN A 216 3.78 -1.12 3.03
N LYS A 217 2.88 -0.22 3.37
CA LYS A 217 3.00 1.22 3.06
C LYS A 217 3.58 1.95 4.25
N ARG A 218 4.63 2.74 4.01
CA ARG A 218 5.14 3.68 5.02
C ARG A 218 4.04 4.68 5.34
N LEU A 219 3.72 4.84 6.64
CA LEU A 219 2.75 5.84 7.07
C LEU A 219 3.28 7.25 6.78
N GLN A 220 2.45 8.09 6.16
CA GLN A 220 2.76 9.49 5.89
C GLN A 220 2.35 10.35 7.09
N GLU A 221 3.00 11.50 7.26
CA GLU A 221 2.78 12.41 8.41
C GLU A 221 1.36 12.97 8.50
N ASN A 222 0.60 12.97 7.40
CA ASN A 222 -0.77 13.47 7.37
C ASN A 222 -1.78 12.55 8.09
N ASP A 223 -1.45 11.26 8.26
CA ASP A 223 -2.37 10.27 8.83
C ASP A 223 -2.10 10.01 10.32
N ALA A 224 -0.92 10.38 10.81
CA ALA A 224 -0.48 10.05 12.16
C ALA A 224 0.51 11.07 12.72
N THR A 225 0.47 11.27 14.03
CA THR A 225 1.46 12.06 14.76
C THR A 225 2.53 11.14 15.34
N TYR A 226 3.81 11.45 15.10
CA TYR A 226 4.96 10.71 15.60
C TYR A 226 5.64 11.46 16.74
N LEU A 227 5.81 10.81 17.87
CA LEU A 227 6.57 11.36 19.01
C LEU A 227 7.50 10.26 19.55
N GLY A 228 8.77 10.30 19.17
CA GLY A 228 9.77 9.32 19.60
C GLY A 228 9.38 7.90 19.22
N ASN A 229 9.07 7.08 20.22
CA ASN A 229 8.68 5.68 20.05
C ASN A 229 7.16 5.44 20.02
N THR A 230 6.38 6.51 19.86
CA THR A 230 4.90 6.47 19.86
C THR A 230 4.36 7.02 18.54
N LEU A 231 3.34 6.35 18.02
CA LEU A 231 2.55 6.78 16.87
C LEU A 231 1.11 6.93 17.33
N THR A 232 0.47 8.07 17.01
CA THR A 232 -0.92 8.36 17.36
C THR A 232 -1.73 8.70 16.11
N ILE A 233 -2.84 8.00 15.93
CA ILE A 233 -3.88 8.30 14.92
C ILE A 233 -5.14 8.68 15.67
N LYS A 234 -5.58 9.92 15.49
CA LYS A 234 -6.81 10.42 16.11
C LYS A 234 -8.03 10.10 15.27
N ASN A 235 -9.17 9.91 15.94
CA ASN A 235 -10.46 9.72 15.30
C ASN A 235 -10.41 8.61 14.25
N VAL A 236 -10.04 7.39 14.69
CA VAL A 236 -9.85 6.26 13.78
C VAL A 236 -11.14 5.91 13.05
N ARG A 237 -10.99 5.49 11.80
CA ARG A 237 -12.04 4.98 10.92
C ARG A 237 -11.80 3.50 10.64
N ARG A 238 -12.78 2.78 10.13
CA ARG A 238 -12.62 1.37 9.70
C ARG A 238 -11.47 1.18 8.72
N SER A 239 -11.23 2.16 7.86
CA SER A 239 -10.08 2.17 6.94
C SER A 239 -8.73 2.16 7.66
N HIS A 240 -8.67 2.41 8.97
CA HIS A 240 -7.44 2.29 9.78
C HIS A 240 -7.23 0.88 10.35
N SER A 241 -8.16 -0.06 10.13
CA SER A 241 -7.93 -1.48 10.45
C SER A 241 -6.80 -2.05 9.60
N GLY A 242 -6.05 -3.02 10.16
CA GLY A 242 -4.96 -3.69 9.47
C GLY A 242 -3.75 -3.90 10.36
N SER A 243 -2.69 -4.43 9.78
CA SER A 243 -1.43 -4.71 10.46
C SER A 243 -0.53 -3.49 10.49
N TYR A 244 -0.04 -3.14 11.67
CA TYR A 244 0.93 -2.07 11.87
C TYR A 244 2.26 -2.67 12.29
N TYR A 245 3.34 -2.13 11.75
CA TYR A 245 4.69 -2.62 11.96
C TYR A 245 5.57 -1.53 12.56
N CYS A 246 6.33 -1.93 13.58
CA CYS A 246 7.44 -1.17 14.13
C CYS A 246 8.73 -1.76 13.58
N TYR A 247 9.50 -0.98 12.83
CA TYR A 247 10.85 -1.31 12.36
C TYR A 247 11.87 -0.53 13.16
N ALA A 248 12.75 -1.23 13.83
CA ALA A 248 13.88 -0.65 14.55
C ALA A 248 15.17 -0.96 13.80
N PHE A 249 16.01 0.02 13.56
CA PHE A 249 17.30 -0.17 12.87
C PHE A 249 18.39 0.73 13.43
N ASN A 250 19.62 0.24 13.43
CA ASN A 250 20.86 0.99 13.65
C ASN A 250 21.93 0.51 12.67
N GLY A 251 23.18 0.99 12.81
CA GLY A 251 24.28 0.57 11.94
C GLY A 251 24.71 -0.89 12.08
N VAL A 252 24.13 -1.64 13.03
CA VAL A 252 24.47 -3.03 13.34
C VAL A 252 23.47 -4.02 12.79
N GLY A 253 22.18 -3.64 12.74
CA GLY A 253 21.13 -4.52 12.26
C GLY A 253 19.75 -3.91 12.31
N THR A 254 18.74 -4.76 12.10
CA THR A 254 17.32 -4.41 12.09
C THR A 254 16.51 -5.41 12.91
N ASN A 255 15.37 -4.98 13.41
CA ASN A 255 14.36 -5.83 14.03
C ASN A 255 12.97 -5.26 13.73
N GLN A 256 11.95 -6.12 13.66
CA GLN A 256 10.57 -5.70 13.42
C GLN A 256 9.59 -6.46 14.31
N SER A 257 8.45 -5.84 14.57
CA SER A 257 7.31 -6.44 15.24
C SER A 257 6.01 -5.94 14.63
N GLU A 258 4.97 -6.73 14.76
CA GLU A 258 3.64 -6.47 14.21
C GLU A 258 2.60 -6.41 15.32
N VAL A 259 1.58 -5.56 15.14
CA VAL A 259 0.34 -5.56 15.91
C VAL A 259 -0.84 -5.40 14.95
N HIS A 260 -1.88 -6.19 15.16
CA HIS A 260 -3.10 -6.11 14.35
C HIS A 260 -4.12 -5.19 15.02
N VAL A 261 -4.69 -4.26 14.23
CA VAL A 261 -5.69 -3.28 14.68
C VAL A 261 -7.00 -3.54 13.94
N VAL A 262 -8.08 -3.61 14.71
CA VAL A 262 -9.45 -3.76 14.21
C VAL A 262 -10.27 -2.57 14.71
N VAL A 263 -10.83 -1.78 13.79
CA VAL A 263 -11.71 -0.66 14.10
C VAL A 263 -13.13 -1.04 13.72
N ARG A 264 -14.00 -1.15 14.72
CA ARG A 264 -15.42 -1.46 14.56
C ARG A 264 -16.27 -0.21 14.63
N GLY A 265 -17.40 -0.20 13.94
CA GLY A 265 -18.37 0.90 13.98
C GLY A 265 -19.80 0.41 13.81
N LYS A 266 -20.75 1.33 13.73
CA LYS A 266 -22.15 1.03 13.41
C LYS A 266 -22.24 0.34 12.05
N PRO A 267 -23.19 -0.57 11.81
CA PRO A 267 -23.36 -1.19 10.50
C PRO A 267 -23.63 -0.13 9.44
N ARG A 268 -23.28 -0.43 8.18
CA ARG A 268 -23.59 0.44 7.04
C ARG A 268 -24.60 -0.25 6.16
N VAL A 269 -25.83 0.23 6.22
CA VAL A 269 -26.93 -0.24 5.38
C VAL A 269 -26.80 0.41 4.00
N HIS A 270 -26.88 -0.42 2.97
CA HIS A 270 -26.94 -0.02 1.57
C HIS A 270 -28.19 -0.61 0.92
N VAL A 271 -28.86 0.16 0.08
CA VAL A 271 -29.97 -0.26 -0.78
C VAL A 271 -29.62 0.13 -2.21
N GLU A 272 -29.79 -0.80 -3.16
CA GLU A 272 -29.48 -0.53 -4.56
C GLU A 272 -30.52 0.43 -5.17
N ARG A 273 -31.78 0.22 -4.83
CA ARG A 273 -32.91 1.02 -5.32
C ARG A 273 -33.63 1.66 -4.16
N THR A 274 -33.78 2.97 -4.19
CA THR A 274 -34.57 3.73 -3.20
C THR A 274 -36.06 3.80 -3.56
N VAL A 275 -36.41 3.47 -4.79
CA VAL A 275 -37.78 3.38 -5.28
C VAL A 275 -37.96 2.07 -6.02
N VAL A 276 -39.01 1.33 -5.67
CA VAL A 276 -39.41 0.10 -6.33
C VAL A 276 -40.84 0.28 -6.82
N ASN A 277 -41.08 0.01 -8.09
CA ASN A 277 -42.41 0.07 -8.68
C ASN A 277 -43.11 -1.29 -8.54
N SER A 278 -44.36 -1.29 -8.19
CA SER A 278 -45.20 -2.48 -8.18
C SER A 278 -46.66 -2.14 -8.48
N ALA A 279 -47.48 -3.14 -8.70
CA ALA A 279 -48.92 -3.03 -8.85
C ALA A 279 -49.61 -3.98 -7.85
N ILE A 280 -50.92 -3.79 -7.66
CA ILE A 280 -51.74 -4.70 -6.81
C ILE A 280 -51.63 -6.11 -7.40
N GLY A 281 -51.28 -7.09 -6.54
CA GLY A 281 -51.10 -8.48 -6.90
C GLY A 281 -49.74 -8.83 -7.50
N VAL A 282 -48.89 -7.85 -7.75
CA VAL A 282 -47.54 -8.05 -8.31
C VAL A 282 -46.49 -8.05 -7.20
N GLU A 283 -45.67 -9.09 -7.10
CA GLU A 283 -44.63 -9.21 -6.11
C GLU A 283 -43.54 -8.17 -6.33
N ALA A 284 -43.15 -7.45 -5.28
CA ALA A 284 -42.02 -6.55 -5.22
C ALA A 284 -40.96 -7.09 -4.26
N ILE A 285 -39.71 -7.09 -4.68
CA ILE A 285 -38.57 -7.47 -3.83
C ILE A 285 -37.80 -6.22 -3.45
N LEU A 286 -37.76 -5.94 -2.15
CA LEU A 286 -36.97 -4.84 -1.56
C LEU A 286 -35.68 -5.40 -1.02
N GLU A 287 -34.53 -4.94 -1.54
CA GLU A 287 -33.22 -5.51 -1.24
C GLU A 287 -32.42 -4.58 -0.33
N CYS A 288 -31.88 -5.17 0.74
CA CYS A 288 -31.07 -4.52 1.74
C CYS A 288 -29.77 -5.28 1.95
N ALA A 289 -28.65 -4.58 1.86
CA ALA A 289 -27.33 -5.12 2.13
C ALA A 289 -26.66 -4.37 3.28
N VAL A 290 -25.88 -5.09 4.09
CA VAL A 290 -25.11 -4.53 5.20
C VAL A 290 -23.63 -4.79 4.97
N HIS A 291 -22.84 -3.74 4.91
CA HIS A 291 -21.40 -3.83 4.89
C HIS A 291 -20.85 -3.68 6.31
N ASP A 292 -20.60 -4.82 6.97
CA ASP A 292 -20.06 -4.85 8.33
C ASP A 292 -19.21 -6.11 8.52
N ASP A 293 -18.11 -5.99 9.26
CA ASP A 293 -17.25 -7.12 9.64
C ASP A 293 -17.78 -7.85 10.88
N ALA A 294 -18.76 -7.24 11.58
CA ALA A 294 -19.44 -7.81 12.73
C ALA A 294 -20.82 -8.32 12.35
N ALA A 295 -21.30 -9.34 13.05
CA ALA A 295 -22.67 -9.81 12.89
C ALA A 295 -23.66 -8.68 13.18
N SER A 296 -24.52 -8.39 12.22
CA SER A 296 -25.58 -7.38 12.34
C SER A 296 -26.95 -8.06 12.22
N TYR A 297 -27.90 -7.58 13.00
CA TYR A 297 -29.30 -8.03 12.90
C TYR A 297 -30.04 -7.09 11.98
N ILE A 298 -30.62 -7.60 10.89
CA ILE A 298 -31.40 -6.82 9.93
C ILE A 298 -32.89 -6.94 10.29
N ARG A 299 -33.58 -5.81 10.33
CA ARG A 299 -35.02 -5.72 10.59
C ARG A 299 -35.66 -4.82 9.54
N TRP A 300 -36.91 -5.14 9.20
CA TRP A 300 -37.74 -4.34 8.31
C TRP A 300 -38.86 -3.65 9.06
N TYR A 301 -39.20 -2.44 8.64
CA TYR A 301 -40.25 -1.63 9.16
C TYR A 301 -41.08 -1.05 8.03
N LYS A 302 -42.41 -0.93 8.25
CA LYS A 302 -43.32 -0.15 7.41
C LYS A 302 -43.98 0.89 8.29
N ASP A 303 -43.95 2.16 7.92
CA ASP A 303 -44.51 3.28 8.67
C ASP A 303 -44.14 3.28 10.17
N GLY A 304 -42.92 2.88 10.50
CA GLY A 304 -42.37 2.79 11.84
C GLY A 304 -42.77 1.52 12.61
N GLN A 305 -43.60 0.66 12.04
CA GLN A 305 -43.98 -0.63 12.64
C GLN A 305 -43.09 -1.75 12.12
N ARG A 306 -42.57 -2.58 13.02
CA ARG A 306 -41.75 -3.73 12.67
C ARG A 306 -42.56 -4.75 11.89
N ILE A 307 -41.99 -5.20 10.76
CA ILE A 307 -42.53 -6.29 9.96
C ILE A 307 -42.01 -7.61 10.54
N GLU A 308 -42.95 -8.53 10.82
CA GLU A 308 -42.62 -9.89 11.23
C GLU A 308 -42.82 -10.87 10.07
N ASP A 309 -41.97 -11.89 10.00
CA ASP A 309 -41.85 -12.83 8.87
C ASP A 309 -43.12 -13.70 8.63
N SER A 310 -44.16 -13.57 9.46
CA SER A 310 -45.31 -14.46 9.43
C SER A 310 -46.60 -13.88 8.81
N SER A 311 -46.53 -12.70 8.19
CA SER A 311 -47.70 -12.10 7.58
C SER A 311 -47.94 -12.59 6.14
N ARG A 312 -49.22 -12.74 5.75
CA ARG A 312 -49.56 -13.15 4.37
C ARG A 312 -49.15 -12.14 3.29
N ALA A 313 -48.77 -10.92 3.65
CA ALA A 313 -48.42 -9.84 2.74
C ALA A 313 -46.89 -9.68 2.61
N TYR A 314 -46.12 -10.19 3.57
CA TYR A 314 -44.67 -10.00 3.65
C TYR A 314 -43.95 -11.32 3.86
N SER A 315 -42.84 -11.49 3.18
CA SER A 315 -41.91 -12.60 3.40
C SER A 315 -40.50 -12.04 3.48
N ILE A 316 -39.75 -12.43 4.53
CA ILE A 316 -38.37 -11.97 4.74
C ILE A 316 -37.43 -13.15 4.50
N SER A 317 -36.48 -12.97 3.61
CA SER A 317 -35.37 -13.89 3.39
C SER A 317 -34.08 -13.18 3.73
N SER A 318 -33.31 -13.72 4.67
CA SER A 318 -32.04 -13.13 5.10
C SER A 318 -30.90 -14.13 4.97
N ASP A 319 -29.77 -13.68 4.42
CA ASP A 319 -28.52 -14.43 4.28
C ASP A 319 -27.37 -13.58 4.81
N GLY A 320 -27.09 -13.71 6.10
CA GLY A 320 -26.01 -13.01 6.78
C GLY A 320 -26.07 -11.48 6.63
N GLN A 321 -25.41 -10.96 5.60
CA GLN A 321 -25.30 -9.51 5.35
C GLN A 321 -26.34 -8.98 4.34
N ARG A 322 -27.26 -9.79 3.87
CA ARG A 322 -28.33 -9.39 2.96
C ARG A 322 -29.68 -9.79 3.51
N SER A 323 -30.67 -8.98 3.25
CA SER A 323 -32.05 -9.27 3.58
C SER A 323 -32.96 -8.74 2.49
N ASN A 324 -33.83 -9.60 1.98
CA ASN A 324 -34.85 -9.28 1.00
C ASN A 324 -36.20 -9.36 1.64
N LEU A 325 -36.98 -8.28 1.49
CA LEU A 325 -38.37 -8.24 1.84
C LEU A 325 -39.21 -8.37 0.57
N SER A 326 -39.93 -9.47 0.44
CA SER A 326 -40.96 -9.65 -0.59
C SER A 326 -42.27 -9.07 -0.13
N VAL A 327 -42.86 -8.22 -0.93
CA VAL A 327 -44.15 -7.55 -0.68
C VAL A 327 -45.10 -7.85 -1.85
N ILE A 328 -46.28 -8.38 -1.57
CA ILE A 328 -47.36 -8.53 -2.56
C ILE A 328 -48.50 -7.58 -2.16
N PRO A 329 -48.52 -6.36 -2.73
CA PRO A 329 -49.55 -5.37 -2.40
C PRO A 329 -50.96 -5.88 -2.76
N ARG A 330 -51.91 -5.70 -1.88
CA ARG A 330 -53.33 -6.07 -2.08
C ARG A 330 -54.25 -4.87 -2.07
N HIS A 331 -53.82 -3.82 -1.37
CA HIS A 331 -54.53 -2.57 -1.20
C HIS A 331 -53.59 -1.40 -1.36
N ASP A 332 -54.12 -0.19 -1.56
CA ASP A 332 -53.35 1.03 -1.69
C ASP A 332 -52.47 1.31 -0.47
N ASP A 333 -52.91 0.90 0.72
CA ASP A 333 -52.15 1.04 1.98
C ASP A 333 -50.92 0.13 2.07
N ASP A 334 -50.78 -0.87 1.19
CA ASP A 334 -49.61 -1.73 1.17
C ASP A 334 -48.39 -1.07 0.48
N PHE A 335 -48.63 0.00 -0.26
CA PHE A 335 -47.56 0.86 -0.81
C PHE A 335 -47.06 1.84 0.25
N GLY A 336 -45.95 2.50 0.00
CA GLY A 336 -45.35 3.49 0.90
C GLY A 336 -43.91 3.19 1.25
N THR A 337 -43.42 3.75 2.37
CA THR A 337 -42.03 3.70 2.74
C THR A 337 -41.72 2.50 3.63
N PHE A 338 -40.80 1.66 3.17
CA PHE A 338 -40.22 0.56 3.90
C PHE A 338 -38.81 0.92 4.37
N THR A 339 -38.48 0.62 5.61
CA THR A 339 -37.18 0.92 6.18
C THR A 339 -36.45 -0.35 6.58
N CYS A 340 -35.26 -0.53 6.06
CA CYS A 340 -34.32 -1.55 6.48
C CYS A 340 -33.38 -0.97 7.52
N GLU A 341 -33.32 -1.57 8.70
CA GLU A 341 -32.44 -1.21 9.81
C GLU A 341 -31.51 -2.36 10.12
N ALA A 342 -30.24 -2.07 10.25
CA ALA A 342 -29.26 -3.00 10.78
C ALA A 342 -28.72 -2.48 12.11
N GLU A 343 -28.48 -3.40 13.06
CA GLU A 343 -28.01 -3.11 14.41
C GLU A 343 -26.88 -4.06 14.79
N ASN A 344 -25.82 -3.52 15.38
CA ASN A 344 -24.75 -4.26 16.05
C ASN A 344 -24.48 -3.66 17.44
N GLU A 345 -23.48 -4.16 18.16
CA GLU A 345 -23.08 -3.66 19.49
C GLU A 345 -22.69 -2.17 19.51
N GLN A 346 -22.34 -1.59 18.37
CA GLN A 346 -21.91 -0.19 18.23
C GLN A 346 -23.08 0.76 17.88
N GLY A 347 -24.27 0.22 17.63
CA GLY A 347 -25.50 0.96 17.33
C GLY A 347 -26.16 0.54 16.02
N SER A 348 -27.12 1.35 15.56
CA SER A 348 -27.91 1.06 14.37
C SER A 348 -27.69 2.07 13.24
N HIS A 349 -28.03 1.63 12.02
CA HIS A 349 -28.13 2.45 10.82
C HIS A 349 -29.26 1.91 9.94
N ASN A 350 -29.97 2.82 9.27
CA ASN A 350 -31.11 2.45 8.42
C ASN A 350 -31.08 3.12 7.04
N ARG A 351 -31.87 2.58 6.12
CA ARG A 351 -32.20 3.13 4.82
C ARG A 351 -33.64 2.80 4.47
N SER A 352 -34.26 3.71 3.71
CA SER A 352 -35.65 3.54 3.29
C SER A 352 -35.73 3.27 1.79
N ILE A 353 -36.74 2.51 1.42
CA ILE A 353 -37.15 2.16 0.05
C ILE A 353 -38.63 2.51 -0.08
N ASP A 354 -38.96 3.30 -1.09
CA ASP A 354 -40.35 3.63 -1.38
C ASP A 354 -40.92 2.64 -2.39
N LEU A 355 -41.95 1.88 -1.97
CA LEU A 355 -42.75 1.05 -2.84
C LEU A 355 -43.86 1.88 -3.43
N VAL A 356 -43.82 2.13 -4.75
CA VAL A 356 -44.71 3.04 -5.46
C VAL A 356 -45.69 2.24 -6.33
N GLN A 357 -46.94 2.61 -6.27
CA GLN A 357 -47.98 2.08 -7.15
C GLN A 357 -47.83 2.69 -8.55
N SER A 358 -47.26 1.93 -9.46
CA SER A 358 -47.02 2.32 -10.85
C SER A 358 -47.19 1.11 -11.76
N PRO A 359 -47.29 1.29 -13.11
CA PRO A 359 -47.25 0.15 -14.00
C PRO A 359 -45.95 -0.64 -13.81
N VAL A 360 -46.02 -1.96 -13.83
CA VAL A 360 -44.91 -2.88 -13.80
C VAL A 360 -44.76 -3.47 -15.20
N LEU A 361 -43.56 -3.46 -15.72
CA LEU A 361 -43.21 -3.92 -17.05
C LEU A 361 -42.46 -5.24 -16.94
N GLU A 362 -42.88 -6.25 -17.71
CA GLU A 362 -42.05 -7.45 -17.91
C GLU A 362 -40.87 -7.13 -18.84
N ASP A 363 -40.01 -8.13 -19.05
CA ASP A 363 -38.87 -7.96 -19.93
C ASP A 363 -39.31 -7.67 -21.37
N LEU A 364 -38.71 -6.62 -21.95
CA LEU A 364 -38.93 -6.23 -23.33
C LEU A 364 -38.37 -7.29 -24.27
N GLN A 365 -39.26 -7.92 -25.04
CA GLN A 365 -38.91 -8.89 -26.05
C GLN A 365 -38.74 -8.21 -27.41
N VAL A 366 -37.71 -8.61 -28.16
CA VAL A 366 -37.40 -8.08 -29.50
C VAL A 366 -37.36 -9.20 -30.50
N ASP A 367 -38.12 -9.09 -31.61
CA ASP A 367 -38.09 -10.01 -32.76
C ASP A 367 -37.98 -9.19 -34.05
N GLY A 368 -36.75 -9.06 -34.54
CA GLY A 368 -36.43 -8.17 -35.66
C GLY A 368 -36.83 -6.73 -35.35
N PRO A 369 -37.65 -6.06 -36.20
CA PRO A 369 -38.13 -4.70 -35.96
C PRO A 369 -39.33 -4.61 -35.02
N LYS A 370 -39.79 -5.74 -34.48
CA LYS A 370 -40.95 -5.80 -33.59
C LYS A 370 -40.54 -5.92 -32.15
N ILE A 371 -41.26 -5.19 -31.30
CA ILE A 371 -41.17 -5.33 -29.86
C ILE A 371 -42.47 -5.88 -29.28
N SER A 372 -42.35 -6.71 -28.23
CA SER A 372 -43.47 -7.12 -27.41
C SER A 372 -43.18 -6.94 -25.95
N LEU A 373 -44.20 -6.53 -25.17
CA LEU A 373 -44.09 -6.19 -23.76
C LEU A 373 -45.42 -6.45 -23.05
N THR A 374 -45.39 -7.08 -21.88
CA THR A 374 -46.54 -7.19 -20.98
C THR A 374 -46.44 -6.08 -19.92
N ILE A 375 -47.56 -5.37 -19.69
CA ILE A 375 -47.70 -4.31 -18.72
C ILE A 375 -48.72 -4.74 -17.67
N HIS A 376 -48.34 -4.74 -16.42
CA HIS A 376 -49.22 -4.91 -15.26
C HIS A 376 -49.55 -3.56 -14.63
N SER A 377 -50.83 -3.18 -14.63
CA SER A 377 -51.26 -1.91 -14.01
C SER A 377 -52.69 -2.06 -13.47
N HIS A 378 -52.86 -1.76 -12.17
CA HIS A 378 -54.19 -1.78 -11.55
C HIS A 378 -55.04 -0.59 -12.07
N GLN A 379 -54.38 0.52 -12.32
CA GLN A 379 -55.02 1.71 -12.89
C GLN A 379 -54.89 1.69 -14.42
N PRO A 380 -55.81 2.34 -15.15
CA PRO A 380 -55.71 2.41 -16.61
C PRO A 380 -54.38 2.99 -17.08
N VAL A 381 -53.78 2.36 -18.09
CA VAL A 381 -52.60 2.88 -18.76
C VAL A 381 -53.02 4.08 -19.64
N GLU A 382 -52.32 5.20 -19.46
CA GLU A 382 -52.60 6.44 -20.19
C GLU A 382 -51.59 6.65 -21.34
N VAL A 383 -50.31 6.38 -21.09
CA VAL A 383 -49.22 6.67 -22.05
C VAL A 383 -48.21 5.53 -22.07
N ILE A 384 -47.80 5.12 -23.27
CA ILE A 384 -46.68 4.26 -23.50
C ILE A 384 -45.65 5.04 -24.29
N GLU A 385 -44.48 5.28 -23.72
CA GLU A 385 -43.40 6.02 -24.33
C GLU A 385 -42.23 5.06 -24.60
N LEU A 386 -41.84 4.97 -25.87
CA LEU A 386 -40.70 4.21 -26.33
C LEU A 386 -39.58 5.16 -26.66
N GLN A 387 -38.38 4.87 -26.20
CA GLN A 387 -37.18 5.60 -26.56
C GLN A 387 -36.30 4.70 -27.42
N LEU A 388 -35.83 5.25 -28.54
CA LEU A 388 -35.03 4.58 -29.55
C LEU A 388 -33.77 5.38 -29.83
N LYS A 389 -32.62 4.72 -29.86
CA LYS A 389 -31.32 5.32 -30.14
C LYS A 389 -30.53 4.44 -31.11
N GLU A 390 -29.97 5.01 -32.17
CA GLU A 390 -29.03 4.34 -33.06
C GLU A 390 -27.67 4.21 -32.39
N LEU A 391 -27.08 3.00 -32.40
CA LEU A 391 -25.81 2.73 -31.73
C LEU A 391 -24.58 3.01 -32.61
N ASP A 392 -24.76 3.06 -33.94
CA ASP A 392 -23.70 3.23 -34.91
C ASP A 392 -23.42 4.74 -35.23
N GLY A 393 -23.59 5.65 -34.25
CA GLY A 393 -23.34 7.09 -34.42
C GLY A 393 -23.53 7.89 -33.14
N ASP A 394 -23.42 9.23 -33.26
CA ASP A 394 -23.71 10.19 -32.18
C ASP A 394 -25.20 10.55 -32.09
N ALA A 395 -26.09 9.57 -32.31
CA ALA A 395 -27.52 9.81 -32.35
C ALA A 395 -28.08 10.08 -30.92
N GLU A 396 -28.96 11.05 -30.81
CA GLU A 396 -29.75 11.32 -29.62
C GLU A 396 -30.93 10.34 -29.49
N TRP A 397 -31.46 10.20 -28.27
CA TRP A 397 -32.66 9.41 -28.02
C TRP A 397 -33.89 10.03 -28.70
N LYS A 398 -34.54 9.25 -29.55
CA LYS A 398 -35.80 9.59 -30.19
C LYS A 398 -36.95 8.99 -29.37
N THR A 399 -37.90 9.83 -28.96
CA THR A 399 -39.08 9.41 -28.23
C THR A 399 -40.26 9.18 -29.19
N LEU A 400 -40.93 8.03 -29.05
CA LEU A 400 -42.10 7.62 -29.81
C LEU A 400 -43.23 7.29 -28.85
N ASN A 401 -44.45 7.73 -29.17
CA ASN A 401 -45.65 7.35 -28.43
C ASN A 401 -46.28 6.12 -29.09
N VAL A 402 -46.37 5.04 -28.31
CA VAL A 402 -46.98 3.78 -28.76
C VAL A 402 -48.48 3.81 -28.40
N PRO A 403 -49.38 3.43 -29.29
CA PRO A 403 -50.81 3.33 -28.95
C PRO A 403 -51.04 2.38 -27.78
N VAL A 404 -51.89 2.84 -26.85
CA VAL A 404 -52.27 2.00 -25.70
C VAL A 404 -53.24 0.92 -26.15
N PRO A 405 -52.89 -0.40 -25.97
CA PRO A 405 -53.76 -1.48 -26.37
C PRO A 405 -54.97 -1.62 -25.43
N GLN A 406 -55.99 -2.30 -25.86
CA GLN A 406 -57.07 -2.69 -24.94
C GLN A 406 -56.54 -3.71 -23.93
N SER A 407 -56.93 -3.56 -22.68
CA SER A 407 -56.60 -4.51 -21.62
C SER A 407 -57.13 -5.89 -21.95
N ARG A 408 -56.31 -6.92 -21.84
CA ARG A 408 -56.71 -8.33 -21.95
C ARG A 408 -57.48 -8.81 -20.74
N ASN A 409 -57.09 -8.35 -19.56
CA ASN A 409 -57.68 -8.57 -18.27
C ASN A 409 -57.85 -7.24 -17.57
N THR A 410 -58.45 -7.21 -16.34
CA THR A 410 -58.63 -5.98 -15.58
C THR A 410 -57.30 -5.24 -15.29
N HIS A 411 -56.15 -5.91 -15.39
CA HIS A 411 -54.85 -5.34 -14.96
C HIS A 411 -53.67 -5.65 -15.89
N GLU A 412 -53.90 -6.27 -17.05
CA GLU A 412 -52.84 -6.71 -17.96
C GLU A 412 -53.04 -6.13 -19.37
N TYR A 413 -51.99 -5.54 -19.91
CA TYR A 413 -51.95 -5.00 -21.26
C TYR A 413 -50.81 -5.66 -22.03
N GLN A 414 -51.11 -6.16 -23.25
CA GLN A 414 -50.10 -6.69 -24.13
C GLN A 414 -49.80 -5.68 -25.24
N VAL A 415 -48.56 -5.25 -25.32
CA VAL A 415 -48.05 -4.33 -26.36
C VAL A 415 -47.30 -5.15 -27.40
N ASP A 416 -47.75 -5.06 -28.66
CA ASP A 416 -47.04 -5.59 -29.84
C ASP A 416 -46.90 -4.41 -30.81
N TYR A 417 -45.69 -3.92 -31.05
CA TYR A 417 -45.47 -2.74 -31.88
C TYR A 417 -44.33 -2.94 -32.87
N SER A 418 -44.53 -2.51 -34.14
CA SER A 418 -43.51 -2.56 -35.19
C SER A 418 -42.79 -1.21 -35.28
N LEU A 419 -41.48 -1.26 -35.29
CA LEU A 419 -40.59 -0.12 -35.46
C LEU A 419 -40.12 0.08 -36.91
N GLU A 420 -40.61 -0.74 -37.87
CA GLU A 420 -40.14 -0.68 -39.27
C GLU A 420 -40.18 0.75 -39.87
N ASP A 421 -41.23 1.54 -39.56
CA ASP A 421 -41.38 2.91 -40.06
C ASP A 421 -40.45 3.92 -39.37
N HIS A 422 -39.78 3.49 -38.28
CA HIS A 422 -38.90 4.34 -37.45
C HIS A 422 -37.42 4.01 -37.59
N LEU A 423 -37.09 2.82 -38.18
CA LEU A 423 -35.74 2.37 -38.45
C LEU A 423 -35.36 2.78 -39.89
N SER A 424 -34.79 3.97 -40.03
CA SER A 424 -34.51 4.57 -41.35
C SER A 424 -33.22 4.00 -41.99
N ASN A 425 -32.30 3.47 -41.21
CA ASN A 425 -31.00 2.93 -41.63
C ASN A 425 -30.88 1.49 -41.20
N GLY A 426 -30.15 0.68 -41.97
CA GLY A 426 -29.66 -0.61 -41.46
C GLY A 426 -28.64 -0.35 -40.32
N GLY A 427 -28.70 -1.13 -39.23
CA GLY A 427 -27.81 -0.96 -38.10
C GLY A 427 -28.35 -1.48 -36.79
N LYS A 428 -27.71 -1.13 -35.71
CA LYS A 428 -28.11 -1.52 -34.36
C LYS A 428 -28.78 -0.36 -33.64
N TYR A 429 -29.88 -0.65 -32.99
CA TYR A 429 -30.67 0.32 -32.23
C TYR A 429 -30.89 -0.17 -30.82
N GLU A 430 -30.73 0.71 -29.87
CA GLU A 430 -31.11 0.48 -28.47
C GLU A 430 -32.51 1.01 -28.23
N VAL A 431 -33.35 0.18 -27.57
CA VAL A 431 -34.74 0.54 -27.30
C VAL A 431 -35.07 0.30 -25.82
N THR A 432 -35.78 1.26 -25.22
CA THR A 432 -36.37 1.16 -23.89
C THR A 432 -37.80 1.64 -23.90
N VAL A 433 -38.61 1.19 -22.95
CA VAL A 433 -40.02 1.57 -22.82
C VAL A 433 -40.30 2.00 -21.39
N LYS A 434 -41.10 3.04 -21.20
CA LYS A 434 -41.73 3.43 -19.94
C LYS A 434 -43.21 3.68 -20.15
N VAL A 435 -43.99 3.45 -19.12
CA VAL A 435 -45.46 3.51 -19.17
C VAL A 435 -45.99 4.35 -18.04
N LYS A 436 -47.03 5.10 -18.29
CA LYS A 436 -47.71 5.96 -17.32
C LYS A 436 -49.14 5.48 -17.11
N ASN A 437 -49.58 5.37 -15.86
CA ASN A 437 -50.97 5.31 -15.46
C ASN A 437 -51.38 6.62 -14.77
N ASP A 438 -52.58 6.70 -14.22
CA ASP A 438 -53.10 7.89 -13.52
C ASP A 438 -52.34 8.25 -12.24
N LYS A 439 -51.53 7.32 -11.65
CA LYS A 439 -50.76 7.54 -10.42
C LYS A 439 -49.30 7.92 -10.71
N SER A 440 -48.61 7.19 -11.57
CA SER A 440 -47.16 7.35 -11.74
C SER A 440 -46.65 6.78 -13.08
N TRP A 441 -45.41 7.14 -13.40
CA TRP A 441 -44.60 6.47 -14.43
C TRP A 441 -44.00 5.19 -13.88
N SER A 442 -43.91 4.17 -14.74
CA SER A 442 -43.06 3.00 -14.47
C SER A 442 -41.56 3.37 -14.49
N ALA A 443 -40.71 2.49 -14.01
CA ALA A 443 -39.30 2.47 -14.41
C ALA A 443 -39.19 2.21 -15.92
N HIS A 444 -38.06 2.55 -16.54
CA HIS A 444 -37.72 2.10 -17.88
C HIS A 444 -37.50 0.58 -17.88
N THR A 445 -37.83 -0.10 -18.99
CA THR A 445 -37.37 -1.46 -19.21
C THR A 445 -35.85 -1.51 -19.27
N ASN A 446 -35.25 -2.68 -19.04
CA ASN A 446 -33.87 -2.89 -19.43
C ASN A 446 -33.72 -2.59 -20.94
N PRO A 447 -32.64 -1.93 -21.37
CA PRO A 447 -32.41 -1.67 -22.78
C PRO A 447 -32.32 -2.98 -23.58
N ALA A 448 -33.03 -3.06 -24.69
CA ALA A 448 -32.91 -4.16 -25.64
C ALA A 448 -32.29 -3.66 -26.96
N VAL A 449 -31.59 -4.52 -27.65
CA VAL A 449 -30.90 -4.16 -28.91
C VAL A 449 -31.62 -4.79 -30.07
N ILE A 450 -32.00 -3.97 -31.05
CA ILE A 450 -32.57 -4.36 -32.34
C ILE A 450 -31.47 -4.33 -33.40
N GLU A 451 -31.28 -5.44 -34.11
CA GLU A 451 -30.46 -5.47 -35.32
C GLU A 451 -31.41 -5.44 -36.51
N TYR A 452 -31.33 -4.38 -37.34
CA TYR A 452 -32.20 -4.18 -38.48
C TYR A 452 -31.39 -4.14 -39.78
N GLU A 453 -31.77 -5.00 -40.74
CA GLU A 453 -31.22 -4.98 -42.08
C GLU A 453 -32.27 -4.41 -43.07
N LEU A 454 -31.86 -3.38 -43.82
CA LEU A 454 -32.72 -2.84 -44.86
C LEU A 454 -33.07 -3.91 -45.91
N ARG A 455 -34.33 -4.25 -46.02
CA ARG A 455 -34.75 -5.09 -47.12
C ARG A 455 -34.51 -4.34 -48.44
N PRO A 456 -33.81 -4.92 -49.43
CA PRO A 456 -33.64 -4.31 -50.72
C PRO A 456 -35.04 -4.10 -51.34
N GLN A 457 -35.38 -2.86 -51.68
CA GLN A 457 -36.59 -2.51 -52.38
C GLN A 457 -36.65 -3.30 -53.68
N PRO A 458 -37.78 -3.98 -54.02
CA PRO A 458 -37.92 -4.64 -55.32
C PRO A 458 -37.78 -3.58 -56.41
N ILE A 459 -36.80 -3.79 -57.28
CA ILE A 459 -36.59 -2.92 -58.44
C ILE A 459 -37.87 -2.94 -59.23
N GLN A 460 -38.66 -1.85 -59.25
CA GLN A 460 -39.77 -1.68 -60.13
C GLN A 460 -39.19 -1.64 -61.55
N HIS A 461 -39.34 -2.74 -62.28
CA HIS A 461 -39.06 -2.75 -63.71
C HIS A 461 -39.97 -1.70 -64.37
N ALA A 462 -39.39 -0.60 -64.84
CA ALA A 462 -40.05 0.36 -65.69
C ALA A 462 -40.57 -0.41 -66.91
N SER A 463 -41.88 -0.40 -67.09
CA SER A 463 -42.53 -0.95 -68.27
C SER A 463 -42.03 -0.21 -69.50
N VAL A 464 -41.22 -0.88 -70.29
CA VAL A 464 -40.78 -0.39 -71.61
C VAL A 464 -41.99 -0.42 -72.54
N LEU A 465 -42.47 0.76 -72.97
CA LEU A 465 -43.38 0.91 -74.11
C LEU A 465 -42.66 0.45 -75.37
N PRO A 466 -43.34 -0.30 -76.27
CA PRO A 466 -42.76 -0.74 -77.54
C PRO A 466 -42.93 0.36 -78.58
N GLY A 467 -41.87 0.76 -79.22
CA GLY A 467 -41.95 1.66 -80.38
C GLY A 467 -40.63 2.17 -80.88
N GLY A 468 -40.09 1.57 -81.97
CA GLY A 468 -39.35 2.31 -83.01
C GLY A 468 -37.88 1.95 -83.23
N SER A 469 -37.70 1.04 -84.23
CA SER A 469 -36.67 1.05 -85.29
C SER A 469 -35.18 0.97 -84.98
N ALA A 470 -34.58 -0.04 -85.49
CA ALA A 470 -33.20 -0.42 -85.66
C ALA A 470 -32.26 0.70 -86.14
N HIS A 471 -31.07 0.73 -85.63
CA HIS A 471 -29.83 0.74 -86.42
C HIS A 471 -28.70 0.09 -85.66
N SER A 472 -28.09 -0.85 -86.33
CA SER A 472 -26.86 -1.59 -85.98
C SER A 472 -25.67 -0.69 -85.89
N LEU A 473 -24.77 -1.00 -85.00
CA LEU A 473 -23.30 -1.01 -85.22
C LEU A 473 -22.58 -1.70 -84.07
N GLU A 474 -22.04 -2.77 -84.41
CA GLU A 474 -20.82 -3.47 -84.08
C GLU A 474 -19.97 -3.10 -82.86
N SER A 475 -19.70 -4.17 -82.07
CA SER A 475 -18.43 -4.73 -81.64
C SER A 475 -17.45 -3.74 -80.90
N THR A 476 -16.96 -4.09 -79.78
CA THR A 476 -15.96 -5.15 -79.42
C THR A 476 -15.73 -5.18 -77.92
N PRO A 477 -15.23 -6.29 -77.36
CA PRO A 477 -15.01 -6.44 -75.91
C PRO A 477 -13.54 -6.15 -75.55
N ILE A 478 -13.28 -5.63 -74.33
CA ILE A 478 -11.95 -5.66 -73.77
C ILE A 478 -12.06 -5.99 -72.28
N PHE A 479 -11.66 -7.22 -71.97
CA PHE A 479 -10.80 -7.76 -70.90
C PHE A 479 -10.77 -6.98 -69.57
N LEU A 480 -11.18 -7.64 -68.46
CA LEU A 480 -10.36 -8.49 -67.56
C LEU A 480 -8.96 -7.99 -67.23
N ALA A 481 -8.71 -7.72 -66.00
CA ALA A 481 -7.52 -8.08 -65.18
C ALA A 481 -7.66 -7.50 -63.77
N THR A 482 -7.89 -8.32 -62.76
CA THR A 482 -6.94 -8.98 -61.86
C THR A 482 -5.97 -8.08 -61.09
N ALA A 483 -6.05 -8.14 -59.80
CA ALA A 483 -4.96 -8.41 -58.85
C ALA A 483 -5.45 -8.06 -57.43
N LEU A 484 -5.70 -8.90 -56.52
CA LEU A 484 -4.92 -9.90 -55.78
C LEU A 484 -3.54 -9.40 -55.31
N MET A 485 -3.33 -9.62 -54.06
CA MET A 485 -2.11 -9.59 -53.25
C MET A 485 -1.78 -8.27 -52.55
N TYR A 486 -1.60 -8.24 -51.25
CA TYR A 486 -0.64 -8.83 -50.31
C TYR A 486 -1.15 -8.52 -48.89
N LEU A 487 -1.43 -9.33 -48.00
CA LEU A 487 -0.75 -10.36 -47.19
C LEU A 487 0.66 -10.01 -46.72
N LEU A 488 0.76 -10.08 -45.40
CA LEU A 488 1.96 -10.30 -44.54
C LEU A 488 2.88 -9.07 -44.36
N VAL A 489 3.25 -8.73 -43.13
CA VAL A 489 4.23 -9.37 -42.27
C VAL A 489 4.35 -8.60 -40.94
N ARG A 490 4.24 -9.33 -39.83
CA ARG A 490 5.09 -9.37 -38.65
C ARG A 490 5.30 -8.07 -37.85
N MET A 491 5.20 -8.04 -36.64
CA MET A 491 5.55 -8.72 -35.38
C MET A 491 4.75 -8.12 -34.25
#